data_42bd00a866499096eaa178c866593fa8
#
_entry.id   42bd00a866499096eaa178c866593fa8
#
_cell.length_a   1.000
_cell.length_b   1.000
_cell.length_c   1.000
_cell.angle_alpha   90.00
_cell.angle_beta   90.00
_cell.angle_gamma   90.00
#
_symmetry.space_group_name_H-M   'P 1'
#
loop_
_entity.id
_entity.type
_entity.pdbx_description
1 polymer ?
#
loop_
_entity_poly.entity_id
_entity_poly.type
_entity_poly.pdbx_seq_one_letter_code
_entity_poly.pdbx_strand_id
1 'polypeptide(L)'
;MMNLRPYQNEAKLAILEQWSEGINKVLAVLPTGTGKTILFSAVTEECVRQGKRVLILAHRGELLDQAADKLMKSTGLGCATEKAEQSCLGSWYRVVVGSVQTLMREKRLKGFSENYFDTIIIDEAHHAISDSYQRVLDHFPEAQVLGVTATPDRGDMKNLGSVFDSLAYEYTLPQAIKEGYLSPIKAITIPLKLDLSGVSTQAGDFKASDIDTALDPYLYQIADEMLKYCKERKTVVFLPLVKTSQKFRDILISKGFNAAEVNGESTDRAEILEAFDKGEYNVLCNSMLLTEGWDCPSVDCVIVLRPTKVRGLYCQMVGRGTRLCEGKTELLLLDFLWHTERHELCRPAHLICQNEEVAEKMTENLANEAGCAVDIEEAEKQASEDVVAQREESLAKQLKEMKTRKRKLVDPLQYEMSIQAEDLSSYVPAFGWECAPATDKQKAKLEKLGIFPDDIDNAGKAKLILDRLEKRRNAGLTTPKQIRLLESKGFEHVGSWSFDSASRMIARISANGWRVPRDIDPKTYTPEN
;
A
#
# COMPACT_ATOMS: atom_id res chain seq x y z
N MET A 1 -1.10 -13.24 27.21
CA MET A 1 -0.57 -12.10 26.46
C MET A 1 -0.60 -12.44 24.97
N MET A 2 -1.13 -11.54 24.18
CA MET A 2 -1.14 -11.67 22.72
C MET A 2 0.30 -11.71 22.19
N ASN A 3 0.63 -12.70 21.35
CA ASN A 3 1.96 -12.80 20.75
C ASN A 3 1.95 -12.01 19.43
N LEU A 4 2.39 -10.75 19.48
CA LEU A 4 2.49 -9.88 18.31
C LEU A 4 3.71 -10.25 17.47
N ARG A 5 3.56 -10.21 16.16
CA ARG A 5 4.70 -10.25 15.23
C ARG A 5 5.56 -8.99 15.40
N PRO A 6 6.88 -9.02 15.08
CA PRO A 6 7.76 -7.87 15.27
C PRO A 6 7.19 -6.56 14.71
N TYR A 7 6.79 -6.53 13.45
CA TYR A 7 6.22 -5.35 12.81
C TYR A 7 4.90 -4.86 13.45
N GLN A 8 4.08 -5.77 14.01
CA GLN A 8 2.86 -5.38 14.73
C GLN A 8 3.17 -4.71 16.06
N ASN A 9 4.23 -5.17 16.72
CA ASN A 9 4.71 -4.55 17.95
C ASN A 9 5.33 -3.18 17.68
N GLU A 10 6.12 -3.05 16.62
CA GLU A 10 6.67 -1.77 16.17
C GLU A 10 5.57 -0.77 15.83
N ALA A 11 4.55 -1.21 15.07
CA ALA A 11 3.39 -0.39 14.75
C ALA A 11 2.64 0.07 16.01
N LYS A 12 2.39 -0.84 16.96
CA LYS A 12 1.76 -0.51 18.24
C LYS A 12 2.56 0.56 19.00
N LEU A 13 3.88 0.37 19.10
CA LEU A 13 4.75 1.32 19.81
C LEU A 13 4.76 2.69 19.14
N ALA A 14 4.88 2.74 17.81
CA ALA A 14 4.86 3.98 17.06
C ALA A 14 3.53 4.76 17.23
N ILE A 15 2.40 4.06 17.23
CA ILE A 15 1.08 4.67 17.48
C ILE A 15 1.03 5.30 18.87
N LEU A 16 1.44 4.54 19.90
CA LEU A 16 1.40 5.01 21.30
C LEU A 16 2.38 6.16 21.55
N GLU A 17 3.54 6.13 20.92
CA GLU A 17 4.55 7.20 20.97
C GLU A 17 3.99 8.50 20.41
N GLN A 18 3.40 8.50 19.21
CA GLN A 18 2.79 9.69 18.62
C GLN A 18 1.66 10.25 19.48
N TRP A 19 0.81 9.40 20.03
CA TRP A 19 -0.22 9.84 20.98
C TRP A 19 0.36 10.48 22.25
N SER A 20 1.52 9.98 22.73
CA SER A 20 2.21 10.56 23.89
C SER A 20 2.84 11.92 23.58
N GLU A 21 3.17 12.18 22.31
CA GLU A 21 3.67 13.45 21.79
C GLU A 21 2.56 14.46 21.48
N GLY A 22 1.28 14.08 21.67
CA GLY A 22 0.12 14.94 21.44
C GLY A 22 -0.41 14.93 20.01
N ILE A 23 0.05 14.02 19.16
CA ILE A 23 -0.49 13.80 17.81
C ILE A 23 -1.68 12.84 17.95
N ASN A 24 -2.89 13.40 17.96
CA ASN A 24 -4.07 12.62 18.36
C ASN A 24 -4.67 11.76 17.25
N LYS A 25 -4.57 12.15 16.00
CA LYS A 25 -5.17 11.42 14.87
C LYS A 25 -4.09 10.78 14.01
N VAL A 26 -3.86 9.48 14.18
CA VAL A 26 -2.76 8.76 13.53
C VAL A 26 -3.28 7.67 12.60
N LEU A 27 -2.55 7.44 11.52
CA LEU A 27 -2.82 6.41 10.53
C LEU A 27 -1.76 5.31 10.60
N ALA A 28 -2.18 4.05 10.48
CA ALA A 28 -1.30 2.92 10.27
C ALA A 28 -1.70 2.19 8.97
N VAL A 29 -0.73 1.95 8.10
CA VAL A 29 -0.92 1.29 6.81
C VAL A 29 -0.26 -0.09 6.86
N LEU A 30 -1.05 -1.13 6.65
CA LEU A 30 -0.57 -2.52 6.62
C LEU A 30 -1.32 -3.31 5.53
N PRO A 31 -0.66 -4.14 4.71
CA PRO A 31 -1.30 -4.92 3.64
C PRO A 31 -2.42 -5.83 4.16
N THR A 32 -3.29 -6.23 3.25
CA THR A 32 -4.29 -7.26 3.54
C THR A 32 -3.58 -8.58 3.92
N GLY A 33 -4.05 -9.25 4.97
CA GLY A 33 -3.45 -10.52 5.43
C GLY A 33 -2.36 -10.38 6.51
N THR A 34 -1.87 -9.17 6.81
CA THR A 34 -0.83 -8.94 7.84
C THR A 34 -1.38 -8.80 9.26
N GLY A 35 -2.69 -8.94 9.46
CA GLY A 35 -3.29 -8.94 10.80
C GLY A 35 -3.56 -7.54 11.37
N LYS A 36 -4.08 -6.62 10.56
CA LYS A 36 -4.57 -5.31 11.01
C LYS A 36 -5.43 -5.39 12.26
N THR A 37 -6.37 -6.35 12.29
CA THR A 37 -7.26 -6.58 13.44
C THR A 37 -6.48 -6.93 14.70
N ILE A 38 -5.39 -7.70 14.59
CA ILE A 38 -4.53 -8.05 15.73
C ILE A 38 -3.82 -6.80 16.25
N LEU A 39 -3.30 -5.95 15.36
CA LEU A 39 -2.67 -4.69 15.74
C LEU A 39 -3.65 -3.80 16.53
N PHE A 40 -4.81 -3.50 15.97
CA PHE A 40 -5.74 -2.61 16.65
C PHE A 40 -6.34 -3.24 17.93
N SER A 41 -6.48 -4.57 18.00
CA SER A 41 -6.85 -5.26 19.24
C SER A 41 -5.77 -5.08 20.33
N ALA A 42 -4.49 -5.12 19.96
CA ALA A 42 -3.39 -4.89 20.91
C ALA A 42 -3.31 -3.43 21.38
N VAL A 43 -3.64 -2.47 20.52
CA VAL A 43 -3.78 -1.05 20.91
C VAL A 43 -4.99 -0.88 21.81
N THR A 44 -6.12 -1.53 21.50
CA THR A 44 -7.33 -1.52 22.35
C THR A 44 -7.04 -2.05 23.74
N GLU A 45 -6.33 -3.20 23.84
CA GLU A 45 -5.94 -3.79 25.13
C GLU A 45 -5.12 -2.81 25.97
N GLU A 46 -4.18 -2.12 25.36
CA GLU A 46 -3.34 -1.11 26.02
C GLU A 46 -4.18 0.08 26.53
N CYS A 47 -5.09 0.60 25.71
CA CYS A 47 -6.00 1.70 26.09
C CYS A 47 -6.90 1.29 27.26
N VAL A 48 -7.46 0.08 27.22
CA VAL A 48 -8.31 -0.44 28.32
C VAL A 48 -7.50 -0.61 29.59
N ARG A 49 -6.24 -1.06 29.51
CA ARG A 49 -5.34 -1.18 30.66
C ARG A 49 -5.05 0.17 31.31
N GLN A 50 -5.02 1.24 30.51
CA GLN A 50 -4.91 2.63 30.99
C GLN A 50 -6.23 3.20 31.52
N GLY A 51 -7.30 2.40 31.54
CA GLY A 51 -8.62 2.82 32.02
C GLY A 51 -9.49 3.55 31.00
N LYS A 52 -9.05 3.63 29.73
CA LYS A 52 -9.75 4.32 28.64
C LYS A 52 -10.95 3.54 28.12
N ARG A 53 -11.93 4.25 27.56
CA ARG A 53 -13.02 3.71 26.76
C ARG A 53 -12.68 3.79 25.29
N VAL A 54 -12.86 2.68 24.57
CA VAL A 54 -12.49 2.54 23.16
C VAL A 54 -13.72 2.28 22.32
N LEU A 55 -13.89 3.06 21.25
CA LEU A 55 -14.85 2.83 20.19
C LEU A 55 -14.13 2.26 18.96
N ILE A 56 -14.53 1.07 18.50
CA ILE A 56 -14.08 0.50 17.24
C ILE A 56 -15.19 0.73 16.21
N LEU A 57 -14.92 1.50 15.16
CA LEU A 57 -15.85 1.82 14.08
C LEU A 57 -15.63 0.91 12.88
N ALA A 58 -16.70 0.31 12.38
CA ALA A 58 -16.70 -0.43 11.12
C ALA A 58 -17.88 -0.03 10.24
N HIS A 59 -17.68 -0.16 8.92
CA HIS A 59 -18.69 0.24 7.93
C HIS A 59 -19.83 -0.77 7.81
N ARG A 60 -19.54 -2.09 7.85
CA ARG A 60 -20.53 -3.17 7.64
C ARG A 60 -20.79 -3.96 8.91
N GLY A 61 -22.05 -4.36 9.09
CA GLY A 61 -22.48 -5.10 10.28
C GLY A 61 -21.78 -6.44 10.51
N GLU A 62 -21.41 -7.15 9.43
CA GLU A 62 -20.65 -8.43 9.52
C GLU A 62 -19.23 -8.22 10.04
N LEU A 63 -18.59 -7.08 9.67
CA LEU A 63 -17.26 -6.72 10.17
C LEU A 63 -17.25 -6.42 11.66
N LEU A 64 -18.38 -5.93 12.20
CA LEU A 64 -18.54 -5.68 13.64
C LEU A 64 -18.46 -6.96 14.45
N ASP A 65 -19.21 -7.98 14.02
CA ASP A 65 -19.25 -9.28 14.72
C ASP A 65 -17.86 -9.94 14.64
N GLN A 66 -17.19 -9.88 13.49
CA GLN A 66 -15.82 -10.39 13.33
C GLN A 66 -14.78 -9.62 14.14
N ALA A 67 -14.90 -8.29 14.24
CA ALA A 67 -14.01 -7.49 15.07
C ALA A 67 -14.17 -7.82 16.55
N ALA A 68 -15.43 -7.98 17.01
CA ALA A 68 -15.74 -8.41 18.38
C ALA A 68 -15.18 -9.80 18.70
N ASP A 69 -15.38 -10.77 17.82
CA ASP A 69 -14.88 -12.13 17.98
C ASP A 69 -13.34 -12.19 18.00
N LYS A 70 -12.70 -11.49 17.09
CA LYS A 70 -11.23 -11.43 17.02
C LYS A 70 -10.64 -10.71 18.23
N LEU A 71 -11.26 -9.62 18.68
CA LEU A 71 -10.88 -8.93 19.90
C LEU A 71 -10.95 -9.89 21.11
N MET A 72 -12.08 -10.56 21.30
CA MET A 72 -12.26 -11.53 22.38
C MET A 72 -11.23 -12.65 22.32
N LYS A 73 -11.02 -13.26 21.16
CA LYS A 73 -10.07 -14.37 20.97
C LYS A 73 -8.62 -13.94 21.22
N SER A 74 -8.27 -12.72 20.85
CA SER A 74 -6.88 -12.23 20.92
C SER A 74 -6.52 -11.61 22.28
N THR A 75 -7.46 -10.92 22.93
CA THR A 75 -7.21 -10.17 24.17
C THR A 75 -7.99 -10.66 25.38
N GLY A 76 -9.04 -11.44 25.19
CA GLY A 76 -10.00 -11.78 26.26
C GLY A 76 -10.95 -10.64 26.63
N LEU A 77 -10.89 -9.49 25.94
CA LEU A 77 -11.74 -8.35 26.24
C LEU A 77 -13.13 -8.55 25.64
N GLY A 78 -14.16 -8.48 26.50
CA GLY A 78 -15.53 -8.36 26.05
C GLY A 78 -15.85 -6.96 25.55
N CYS A 79 -16.78 -6.85 24.62
CA CYS A 79 -17.26 -5.57 24.10
C CYS A 79 -18.78 -5.46 24.10
N ALA A 80 -19.28 -4.22 24.12
CA ALA A 80 -20.67 -3.93 23.81
C ALA A 80 -20.82 -3.59 22.33
N THR A 81 -22.00 -3.79 21.77
CA THR A 81 -22.29 -3.46 20.37
C THR A 81 -23.24 -2.28 20.26
N GLU A 82 -22.90 -1.35 19.36
CA GLU A 82 -23.73 -0.20 18.99
C GLU A 82 -24.15 -0.34 17.51
N LYS A 83 -25.25 -1.07 17.26
CA LYS A 83 -25.68 -1.45 15.91
C LYS A 83 -27.20 -1.55 15.84
N ALA A 84 -27.81 -0.91 14.89
CA ALA A 84 -29.27 -0.92 14.67
C ALA A 84 -30.06 -0.63 15.96
N GLU A 85 -30.78 -1.60 16.51
CA GLU A 85 -31.57 -1.47 17.75
C GLU A 85 -30.73 -1.67 19.01
N GLN A 86 -29.54 -2.23 18.91
CA GLN A 86 -28.65 -2.48 20.04
C GLN A 86 -27.96 -1.17 20.46
N SER A 87 -27.89 -0.92 21.78
CA SER A 87 -27.18 0.21 22.35
C SER A 87 -26.23 -0.22 23.44
N CYS A 88 -25.05 0.39 23.45
CA CYS A 88 -24.05 0.20 24.47
C CYS A 88 -24.23 1.11 25.69
N LEU A 89 -25.18 2.04 25.64
CA LEU A 89 -25.46 2.96 26.78
C LEU A 89 -25.89 2.16 28.01
N GLY A 90 -25.24 2.43 29.14
CA GLY A 90 -25.43 1.68 30.39
C GLY A 90 -24.63 0.37 30.48
N SER A 91 -23.88 0.01 29.44
CA SER A 91 -22.96 -1.13 29.48
C SER A 91 -21.74 -0.83 30.35
N TRP A 92 -21.26 -1.84 31.06
CA TRP A 92 -20.02 -1.78 31.86
C TRP A 92 -18.76 -2.04 31.03
N TYR A 93 -18.91 -2.53 29.79
CA TYR A 93 -17.79 -2.77 28.89
C TYR A 93 -17.06 -1.46 28.54
N ARG A 94 -15.72 -1.52 28.55
CA ARG A 94 -14.90 -0.38 28.13
C ARG A 94 -14.68 -0.33 26.63
N VAL A 95 -14.92 -1.43 25.93
CA VAL A 95 -14.82 -1.50 24.48
C VAL A 95 -16.23 -1.54 23.86
N VAL A 96 -16.45 -0.72 22.87
CA VAL A 96 -17.67 -0.70 22.07
C VAL A 96 -17.30 -0.93 20.61
N VAL A 97 -17.98 -1.86 19.96
CA VAL A 97 -17.90 -2.05 18.52
C VAL A 97 -19.14 -1.43 17.88
N GLY A 98 -18.95 -0.38 17.11
CA GLY A 98 -20.03 0.47 16.62
C GLY A 98 -20.12 0.56 15.11
N SER A 99 -21.38 0.51 14.58
CA SER A 99 -21.66 0.82 13.18
C SER A 99 -21.69 2.34 12.98
N VAL A 100 -20.87 2.84 12.06
CA VAL A 100 -20.90 4.25 11.70
C VAL A 100 -22.29 4.68 11.23
N GLN A 101 -22.99 3.83 10.49
CA GLN A 101 -24.36 4.09 10.00
C GLN A 101 -25.38 4.26 11.12
N THR A 102 -25.14 3.62 12.26
CA THR A 102 -25.98 3.79 13.47
C THR A 102 -25.58 5.06 14.23
N LEU A 103 -24.27 5.24 14.47
CA LEU A 103 -23.75 6.35 15.27
C LEU A 103 -23.90 7.70 14.55
N MET A 104 -23.81 7.79 13.22
CA MET A 104 -24.01 9.04 12.48
C MET A 104 -25.41 9.67 12.66
N ARG A 105 -26.38 8.90 13.16
CA ARG A 105 -27.74 9.41 13.41
C ARG A 105 -27.73 10.33 14.61
N GLU A 106 -28.16 11.58 14.42
CA GLU A 106 -28.09 12.65 15.42
C GLU A 106 -28.67 12.26 16.79
N LYS A 107 -29.84 11.61 16.80
CA LYS A 107 -30.49 11.16 18.04
C LYS A 107 -29.63 10.13 18.78
N ARG A 108 -28.90 9.28 18.06
CA ARG A 108 -28.06 8.24 18.66
C ARG A 108 -26.77 8.87 19.18
N LEU A 109 -26.15 9.72 18.40
CA LEU A 109 -24.89 10.38 18.72
C LEU A 109 -25.03 11.30 19.94
N LYS A 110 -26.11 12.09 20.00
CA LYS A 110 -26.42 12.95 21.17
C LYS A 110 -26.69 12.19 22.48
N GLY A 111 -26.88 10.89 22.42
CA GLY A 111 -26.96 10.04 23.62
C GLY A 111 -25.64 9.87 24.34
N PHE A 112 -24.52 10.17 23.67
CA PHE A 112 -23.16 10.10 24.22
C PHE A 112 -22.67 11.51 24.55
N SER A 113 -22.00 11.68 25.69
CA SER A 113 -21.25 12.92 25.95
C SER A 113 -20.03 12.99 25.06
N GLU A 114 -19.54 14.20 24.75
CA GLU A 114 -18.39 14.44 23.86
C GLU A 114 -17.10 13.75 24.35
N ASN A 115 -16.99 13.47 25.63
CA ASN A 115 -15.87 12.77 26.27
C ASN A 115 -16.20 11.32 26.65
N TYR A 116 -17.22 10.70 26.04
CA TYR A 116 -17.62 9.32 26.37
C TYR A 116 -16.57 8.29 25.95
N PHE A 117 -15.92 8.50 24.81
CA PHE A 117 -14.84 7.67 24.31
C PHE A 117 -13.51 8.43 24.35
N ASP A 118 -12.48 7.81 24.92
CA ASP A 118 -11.12 8.34 24.98
C ASP A 118 -10.33 7.99 23.70
N THR A 119 -10.71 6.91 23.01
CA THR A 119 -10.03 6.41 21.83
C THR A 119 -11.05 5.92 20.81
N ILE A 120 -10.83 6.25 19.54
CA ILE A 120 -11.61 5.76 18.40
C ILE A 120 -10.67 5.03 17.46
N ILE A 121 -11.03 3.80 17.09
CA ILE A 121 -10.30 3.00 16.10
C ILE A 121 -11.18 2.83 14.87
N ILE A 122 -10.64 3.12 13.70
CA ILE A 122 -11.33 3.00 12.41
C ILE A 122 -10.67 1.90 11.61
N ASP A 123 -11.36 0.78 11.44
CA ASP A 123 -10.96 -0.25 10.49
C ASP A 123 -11.36 0.17 9.08
N GLU A 124 -10.52 -0.14 8.10
CA GLU A 124 -10.61 0.33 6.71
C GLU A 124 -10.72 1.86 6.64
N ALA A 125 -9.71 2.55 7.20
CA ALA A 125 -9.69 3.99 7.42
C ALA A 125 -9.83 4.84 6.14
N HIS A 126 -9.74 4.25 4.94
CA HIS A 126 -10.07 4.94 3.69
C HIS A 126 -11.54 5.42 3.63
N HIS A 127 -12.42 4.85 4.46
CA HIS A 127 -13.79 5.34 4.63
C HIS A 127 -13.91 6.58 5.53
N ALA A 128 -12.86 6.93 6.30
CA ALA A 128 -12.91 8.01 7.28
C ALA A 128 -13.14 9.41 6.67
N ILE A 129 -12.87 9.58 5.38
CA ILE A 129 -13.12 10.83 4.64
C ILE A 129 -14.61 11.13 4.40
N SER A 130 -15.48 10.14 4.59
CA SER A 130 -16.92 10.35 4.37
C SER A 130 -17.58 11.14 5.49
N ASP A 131 -18.61 11.94 5.14
CA ASP A 131 -19.36 12.78 6.09
C ASP A 131 -19.90 12.00 7.30
N SER A 132 -20.21 10.71 7.11
CA SER A 132 -20.71 9.85 8.18
C SER A 132 -19.66 9.60 9.27
N TYR A 133 -18.42 9.35 8.88
CA TYR A 133 -17.31 9.19 9.83
C TYR A 133 -16.93 10.54 10.45
N GLN A 134 -16.81 11.59 9.63
CA GLN A 134 -16.47 12.93 10.12
C GLN A 134 -17.45 13.39 11.21
N ARG A 135 -18.75 13.20 11.01
CA ARG A 135 -19.78 13.53 12.02
C ARG A 135 -19.56 12.82 13.34
N VAL A 136 -19.12 11.56 13.34
CA VAL A 136 -18.81 10.81 14.57
C VAL A 136 -17.54 11.33 15.21
N LEU A 137 -16.50 11.61 14.43
CA LEU A 137 -15.22 12.13 14.93
C LEU A 137 -15.37 13.53 15.51
N ASP A 138 -16.14 14.41 14.87
CA ASP A 138 -16.41 15.77 15.35
C ASP A 138 -17.19 15.80 16.68
N HIS A 139 -17.97 14.76 16.95
CA HIS A 139 -18.68 14.64 18.23
C HIS A 139 -17.76 14.27 19.41
N PHE A 140 -16.62 13.64 19.13
CA PHE A 140 -15.64 13.25 20.15
C PHE A 140 -14.29 13.93 19.91
N PRO A 141 -14.19 15.27 20.02
CA PRO A 141 -13.04 16.04 19.57
C PRO A 141 -11.73 15.73 20.33
N GLU A 142 -11.84 15.30 21.59
CA GLU A 142 -10.68 14.98 22.44
C GLU A 142 -10.21 13.53 22.30
N ALA A 143 -10.93 12.69 21.57
CA ALA A 143 -10.58 11.28 21.42
C ALA A 143 -9.32 11.11 20.57
N GLN A 144 -8.43 10.23 21.04
CA GLN A 144 -7.32 9.74 20.23
C GLN A 144 -7.86 8.84 19.11
N VAL A 145 -7.45 9.07 17.88
CA VAL A 145 -7.97 8.35 16.72
C VAL A 145 -6.86 7.53 16.06
N LEU A 146 -7.12 6.24 15.88
CA LEU A 146 -6.30 5.35 15.07
C LEU A 146 -7.06 4.94 13.83
N GLY A 147 -6.59 5.32 12.66
CA GLY A 147 -7.02 4.72 11.40
C GLY A 147 -6.12 3.55 11.02
N VAL A 148 -6.71 2.43 10.62
CA VAL A 148 -5.97 1.30 10.07
C VAL A 148 -6.51 0.99 8.68
N THR A 149 -5.63 0.90 7.69
CA THR A 149 -6.04 0.61 6.31
C THR A 149 -5.04 -0.31 5.61
N ALA A 150 -5.45 -0.89 4.48
CA ALA A 150 -4.55 -1.58 3.59
C ALA A 150 -3.64 -0.58 2.85
N THR A 151 -3.28 -0.80 1.62
CA THR A 151 -2.42 0.10 0.84
C THR A 151 -3.27 1.19 0.17
N PRO A 152 -3.36 2.41 0.71
CA PRO A 152 -4.01 3.52 0.03
C PRO A 152 -3.16 3.97 -1.17
N ASP A 153 -3.82 4.48 -2.22
CA ASP A 153 -3.10 5.17 -3.29
C ASP A 153 -2.69 6.60 -2.86
N ARG A 154 -1.98 7.32 -3.73
CA ARG A 154 -1.56 8.70 -3.45
C ARG A 154 -2.73 9.66 -3.28
N GLY A 155 -3.80 9.46 -4.05
CA GLY A 155 -5.01 10.25 -3.95
C GLY A 155 -5.72 10.01 -2.62
N ASP A 156 -5.82 8.75 -2.22
CA ASP A 156 -6.38 8.35 -0.92
C ASP A 156 -5.55 8.88 0.24
N MET A 157 -4.21 8.83 0.16
CA MET A 157 -3.32 9.38 1.19
C MET A 157 -3.49 10.89 1.36
N LYS A 158 -3.63 11.63 0.25
CA LYS A 158 -3.90 13.07 0.30
C LYS A 158 -5.25 13.38 0.97
N ASN A 159 -6.28 12.58 0.66
CA ASN A 159 -7.59 12.72 1.27
C ASN A 159 -7.57 12.31 2.76
N LEU A 160 -6.87 11.22 3.11
CA LEU A 160 -6.68 10.78 4.50
C LEU A 160 -5.88 11.80 5.32
N GLY A 161 -4.96 12.53 4.70
CA GLY A 161 -4.24 13.64 5.33
C GLY A 161 -5.12 14.82 5.75
N SER A 162 -6.38 14.88 5.30
CA SER A 162 -7.37 15.84 5.83
C SER A 162 -8.02 15.39 7.14
N VAL A 163 -7.93 14.10 7.47
CA VAL A 163 -8.53 13.47 8.66
C VAL A 163 -7.48 13.14 9.72
N PHE A 164 -6.35 12.59 9.28
CA PHE A 164 -5.27 12.15 10.15
C PHE A 164 -4.10 13.14 10.11
N ASP A 165 -3.51 13.37 11.27
CA ASP A 165 -2.41 14.33 11.44
C ASP A 165 -1.06 13.73 11.03
N SER A 166 -0.92 12.40 11.12
CA SER A 166 0.35 11.71 10.83
C SER A 166 0.14 10.26 10.41
N LEU A 167 1.10 9.75 9.62
CA LEU A 167 1.31 8.33 9.35
C LEU A 167 2.27 7.78 10.42
N ALA A 168 1.70 7.06 11.41
CA ALA A 168 2.48 6.50 12.50
C ALA A 168 3.33 5.30 12.09
N TYR A 169 2.79 4.47 11.20
CA TYR A 169 3.50 3.28 10.73
C TYR A 169 3.04 2.87 9.34
N GLU A 170 4.01 2.48 8.51
CA GLU A 170 3.76 1.90 7.20
C GLU A 170 4.53 0.59 7.08
N TYR A 171 3.78 -0.47 6.72
CA TYR A 171 4.33 -1.78 6.39
C TYR A 171 3.90 -2.14 4.98
N THR A 172 4.87 -2.32 4.07
CA THR A 172 4.58 -2.50 2.65
C THR A 172 4.37 -3.98 2.29
N LEU A 173 3.70 -4.24 1.17
CA LEU A 173 3.51 -5.60 0.66
C LEU A 173 4.85 -6.30 0.36
N PRO A 174 5.83 -5.65 -0.32
CA PRO A 174 7.15 -6.24 -0.53
C PRO A 174 7.87 -6.60 0.78
N GLN A 175 7.81 -5.73 1.80
CA GLN A 175 8.38 -6.04 3.11
C GLN A 175 7.75 -7.30 3.72
N ALA A 176 6.41 -7.39 3.66
CA ALA A 176 5.68 -8.52 4.22
C ALA A 176 6.00 -9.86 3.50
N ILE A 177 6.22 -9.83 2.20
CA ILE A 177 6.65 -10.99 1.40
C ILE A 177 8.09 -11.35 1.74
N LYS A 178 9.01 -10.39 1.69
CA LYS A 178 10.43 -10.59 1.99
C LYS A 178 10.68 -11.15 3.39
N GLU A 179 9.91 -10.69 4.38
CA GLU A 179 9.98 -11.17 5.76
C GLU A 179 9.22 -12.49 5.98
N GLY A 180 8.59 -13.04 4.93
CA GLY A 180 7.90 -14.33 4.99
C GLY A 180 6.58 -14.31 5.76
N TYR A 181 5.90 -13.17 5.84
CA TYR A 181 4.57 -13.05 6.44
C TYR A 181 3.43 -13.14 5.43
N LEU A 182 3.73 -12.94 4.14
CA LEU A 182 2.82 -13.14 3.02
C LEU A 182 3.47 -13.99 1.94
N SER A 183 2.67 -14.66 1.11
CA SER A 183 3.14 -15.47 -0.01
C SER A 183 3.71 -14.57 -1.12
N PRO A 184 4.80 -14.99 -1.78
CA PRO A 184 5.25 -14.39 -3.02
C PRO A 184 4.14 -14.36 -4.07
N ILE A 185 4.15 -13.37 -4.95
CA ILE A 185 3.15 -13.23 -6.00
C ILE A 185 3.82 -13.40 -7.35
N LYS A 186 3.31 -14.35 -8.14
CA LYS A 186 3.66 -14.46 -9.56
C LYS A 186 2.50 -14.01 -10.42
N ALA A 187 2.76 -13.07 -11.31
CA ALA A 187 1.79 -12.61 -12.29
C ALA A 187 1.98 -13.32 -13.62
N ILE A 188 0.89 -13.75 -14.24
CA ILE A 188 0.86 -14.17 -15.63
C ILE A 188 -0.03 -13.19 -16.38
N THR A 189 0.56 -12.45 -17.30
CA THR A 189 -0.19 -11.59 -18.21
C THR A 189 -0.74 -12.44 -19.37
N ILE A 190 -2.05 -12.54 -19.46
CA ILE A 190 -2.73 -13.30 -20.50
C ILE A 190 -2.88 -12.44 -21.77
N PRO A 191 -2.44 -12.90 -22.95
CA PRO A 191 -2.45 -12.10 -24.18
C PRO A 191 -3.85 -11.98 -24.81
N LEU A 192 -4.88 -12.00 -24.00
CA LEU A 192 -6.26 -11.77 -24.39
C LEU A 192 -6.62 -10.30 -24.17
N LYS A 193 -6.76 -9.55 -25.25
CA LYS A 193 -7.07 -8.12 -25.20
C LYS A 193 -8.57 -7.92 -24.99
N LEU A 194 -8.94 -7.48 -23.80
CA LEU A 194 -10.31 -7.16 -23.44
C LEU A 194 -10.56 -5.65 -23.66
N ASP A 195 -11.52 -5.31 -24.50
CA ASP A 195 -11.80 -3.92 -24.86
C ASP A 195 -12.72 -3.25 -23.83
N LEU A 196 -12.20 -2.21 -23.16
CA LEU A 196 -12.92 -1.36 -22.22
C LEU A 196 -13.15 0.08 -22.73
N SER A 197 -12.89 0.36 -24.02
CA SER A 197 -12.98 1.72 -24.57
C SER A 197 -14.38 2.33 -24.41
N GLY A 198 -15.43 1.51 -24.46
CA GLY A 198 -16.83 1.91 -24.27
C GLY A 198 -17.32 1.98 -22.80
N VAL A 199 -16.46 1.67 -21.82
CA VAL A 199 -16.88 1.61 -20.41
C VAL A 199 -16.86 3.01 -19.79
N SER A 200 -17.99 3.43 -19.19
CA SER A 200 -18.10 4.70 -18.50
C SER A 200 -17.60 4.61 -17.05
N THR A 201 -17.34 5.76 -16.44
CA THR A 201 -16.97 5.87 -15.02
C THR A 201 -18.13 6.37 -14.17
N GLN A 202 -18.25 5.81 -12.97
CA GLN A 202 -19.22 6.20 -11.95
C GLN A 202 -18.55 6.21 -10.57
N ALA A 203 -18.70 7.29 -9.81
CA ALA A 203 -18.14 7.44 -8.47
C ALA A 203 -16.63 7.13 -8.37
N GLY A 204 -15.85 7.55 -9.36
CA GLY A 204 -14.38 7.39 -9.38
C GLY A 204 -13.87 6.03 -9.87
N ASP A 205 -14.75 5.07 -10.18
CA ASP A 205 -14.40 3.76 -10.72
C ASP A 205 -15.18 3.45 -12.00
N PHE A 206 -14.90 2.34 -12.65
CA PHE A 206 -15.65 1.86 -13.80
C PHE A 206 -17.06 1.43 -13.41
N LYS A 207 -18.02 1.73 -14.28
CA LYS A 207 -19.42 1.30 -14.08
C LYS A 207 -19.57 -0.20 -14.32
N ALA A 208 -20.00 -0.93 -13.29
CA ALA A 208 -20.05 -2.39 -13.30
C ALA A 208 -20.91 -2.98 -14.43
N SER A 209 -22.03 -2.32 -14.81
CA SER A 209 -22.89 -2.76 -15.91
C SER A 209 -22.22 -2.68 -17.29
N ASP A 210 -21.34 -1.70 -17.46
CA ASP A 210 -20.65 -1.50 -18.73
C ASP A 210 -19.49 -2.49 -18.85
N ILE A 211 -18.78 -2.75 -17.73
CA ILE A 211 -17.78 -3.83 -17.65
C ILE A 211 -18.42 -5.18 -17.98
N ASP A 212 -19.58 -5.47 -17.41
CA ASP A 212 -20.33 -6.70 -17.65
C ASP A 212 -20.59 -6.91 -19.14
N THR A 213 -21.05 -5.87 -19.82
CA THR A 213 -21.32 -5.90 -21.27
C THR A 213 -20.03 -6.12 -22.07
N ALA A 214 -18.94 -5.45 -21.70
CA ALA A 214 -17.66 -5.58 -22.38
C ALA A 214 -16.99 -6.95 -22.14
N LEU A 215 -17.18 -7.54 -20.96
CA LEU A 215 -16.59 -8.83 -20.57
C LEU A 215 -17.33 -10.04 -21.15
N ASP A 216 -18.64 -9.94 -21.34
CA ASP A 216 -19.54 -11.06 -21.70
C ASP A 216 -19.06 -11.87 -22.91
N PRO A 217 -18.59 -11.28 -24.01
CA PRO A 217 -18.11 -12.03 -25.19
C PRO A 217 -16.86 -12.88 -24.93
N TYR A 218 -16.10 -12.57 -23.90
CA TYR A 218 -14.79 -13.17 -23.63
C TYR A 218 -14.83 -14.28 -22.56
N LEU A 219 -15.94 -14.47 -21.87
CA LEU A 219 -16.02 -15.39 -20.73
C LEU A 219 -15.57 -16.82 -21.06
N TYR A 220 -15.92 -17.35 -22.25
CA TYR A 220 -15.48 -18.67 -22.68
C TYR A 220 -13.97 -18.72 -22.92
N GLN A 221 -13.40 -17.70 -23.53
CA GLN A 221 -11.96 -17.62 -23.80
C GLN A 221 -11.18 -17.49 -22.48
N ILE A 222 -11.69 -16.73 -21.53
CA ILE A 222 -11.11 -16.61 -20.19
C ILE A 222 -11.11 -17.98 -19.50
N ALA A 223 -12.21 -18.72 -19.56
CA ALA A 223 -12.29 -20.07 -18.99
C ALA A 223 -11.30 -21.04 -19.65
N ASP A 224 -11.06 -20.91 -20.97
CA ASP A 224 -10.04 -21.71 -21.69
C ASP A 224 -8.61 -21.37 -21.24
N GLU A 225 -8.31 -20.09 -20.99
CA GLU A 225 -7.02 -19.70 -20.40
C GLU A 225 -6.88 -20.22 -18.96
N MET A 226 -7.95 -20.20 -18.15
CA MET A 226 -7.93 -20.77 -16.81
C MET A 226 -7.60 -22.27 -16.80
N LEU A 227 -8.05 -23.03 -17.80
CA LEU A 227 -7.70 -24.47 -17.92
C LEU A 227 -6.19 -24.68 -18.07
N LYS A 228 -5.48 -23.76 -18.69
CA LYS A 228 -4.03 -23.87 -18.89
C LYS A 228 -3.23 -23.59 -17.62
N TYR A 229 -3.66 -22.61 -16.81
CA TYR A 229 -2.83 -22.05 -15.76
C TYR A 229 -3.30 -22.40 -14.34
N CYS A 230 -4.59 -22.64 -14.11
CA CYS A 230 -5.14 -22.77 -12.75
C CYS A 230 -6.16 -23.91 -12.57
N LYS A 231 -6.15 -24.92 -13.42
CA LYS A 231 -7.09 -26.04 -13.34
C LYS A 231 -7.09 -26.74 -11.96
N GLU A 232 -5.91 -26.94 -11.39
CA GLU A 232 -5.72 -27.64 -10.11
C GLU A 232 -5.55 -26.67 -8.92
N ARG A 233 -5.63 -25.35 -9.18
CA ARG A 233 -5.44 -24.34 -8.15
C ARG A 233 -6.74 -23.95 -7.46
N LYS A 234 -6.63 -23.59 -6.19
CA LYS A 234 -7.73 -23.02 -5.42
C LYS A 234 -7.92 -21.55 -5.77
N THR A 235 -8.86 -21.28 -6.65
CA THR A 235 -8.99 -20.01 -7.37
C THR A 235 -10.16 -19.18 -6.88
N VAL A 236 -9.96 -17.88 -6.69
CA VAL A 236 -11.03 -16.90 -6.50
C VAL A 236 -11.11 -15.97 -7.69
N VAL A 237 -12.32 -15.79 -8.22
CA VAL A 237 -12.61 -14.92 -9.35
C VAL A 237 -13.50 -13.78 -8.94
N PHE A 238 -13.05 -12.55 -9.13
CA PHE A 238 -13.83 -11.33 -8.87
C PHE A 238 -14.47 -10.82 -10.16
N LEU A 239 -15.79 -10.74 -10.19
CA LEU A 239 -16.59 -10.35 -11.35
C LEU A 239 -17.40 -9.08 -11.08
N PRO A 240 -17.84 -8.34 -12.14
CA PRO A 240 -18.51 -7.06 -11.97
C PRO A 240 -19.91 -7.15 -11.39
N LEU A 241 -20.69 -8.17 -11.76
CA LEU A 241 -22.08 -8.35 -11.36
C LEU A 241 -22.39 -9.79 -10.95
N VAL A 242 -23.43 -9.98 -10.14
CA VAL A 242 -23.90 -11.31 -9.71
C VAL A 242 -24.28 -12.19 -10.90
N LYS A 243 -25.02 -11.64 -11.87
CA LYS A 243 -25.42 -12.39 -13.08
C LYS A 243 -24.23 -12.90 -13.89
N THR A 244 -23.15 -12.09 -13.99
CA THR A 244 -21.91 -12.49 -14.68
C THR A 244 -21.19 -13.55 -13.88
N SER A 245 -21.18 -13.43 -12.56
CA SER A 245 -20.58 -14.40 -11.65
C SER A 245 -21.26 -15.77 -11.79
N GLN A 246 -22.59 -15.81 -11.81
CA GLN A 246 -23.36 -17.02 -12.01
C GLN A 246 -23.13 -17.64 -13.39
N LYS A 247 -23.20 -16.80 -14.46
CA LYS A 247 -22.92 -17.25 -15.82
C LYS A 247 -21.52 -17.84 -15.98
N PHE A 248 -20.53 -17.16 -15.38
CA PHE A 248 -19.14 -17.61 -15.49
C PHE A 248 -18.90 -18.90 -14.71
N ARG A 249 -19.52 -19.09 -13.52
CA ARG A 249 -19.53 -20.36 -12.82
C ARG A 249 -20.06 -21.49 -13.70
N ASP A 250 -21.18 -21.29 -14.40
CA ASP A 250 -21.77 -22.33 -15.26
C ASP A 250 -20.86 -22.68 -16.45
N ILE A 251 -20.19 -21.68 -17.03
CA ILE A 251 -19.16 -21.88 -18.05
C ILE A 251 -18.00 -22.72 -17.49
N LEU A 252 -17.49 -22.38 -16.31
CA LEU A 252 -16.39 -23.10 -15.67
C LEU A 252 -16.78 -24.58 -15.39
N ILE A 253 -17.98 -24.82 -14.90
CA ILE A 253 -18.50 -26.19 -14.70
C ILE A 253 -18.52 -26.94 -16.04
N SER A 254 -18.98 -26.32 -17.13
CA SER A 254 -18.98 -26.92 -18.47
C SER A 254 -17.58 -27.25 -19.00
N LYS A 255 -16.57 -26.56 -18.49
CA LYS A 255 -15.14 -26.77 -18.81
C LYS A 255 -14.46 -27.76 -17.84
N GLY A 256 -15.19 -28.33 -16.88
CA GLY A 256 -14.69 -29.35 -15.96
C GLY A 256 -14.00 -28.81 -14.70
N PHE A 257 -14.31 -27.59 -14.28
CA PHE A 257 -13.98 -27.07 -12.96
C PHE A 257 -15.06 -27.43 -11.95
N ASN A 258 -14.68 -27.63 -10.69
CA ASN A 258 -15.59 -27.67 -9.55
C ASN A 258 -15.83 -26.25 -9.05
N ALA A 259 -16.70 -25.51 -9.75
CA ALA A 259 -16.92 -24.10 -9.48
C ALA A 259 -18.19 -23.84 -8.67
N ALA A 260 -18.11 -22.92 -7.72
CA ALA A 260 -19.24 -22.37 -6.99
C ALA A 260 -19.34 -20.84 -7.18
N GLU A 261 -20.49 -20.28 -6.84
CA GLU A 261 -20.72 -18.84 -6.83
C GLU A 261 -21.31 -18.42 -5.51
N VAL A 262 -20.87 -17.24 -5.02
CA VAL A 262 -21.40 -16.67 -3.78
C VAL A 262 -21.62 -15.17 -3.94
N ASN A 263 -22.76 -14.69 -3.47
CA ASN A 263 -23.12 -13.29 -3.49
C ASN A 263 -23.86 -12.86 -2.21
N GLY A 264 -24.26 -11.59 -2.11
CA GLY A 264 -24.93 -11.04 -0.93
C GLY A 264 -26.33 -11.60 -0.65
N GLU A 265 -26.97 -12.22 -1.64
CA GLU A 265 -28.30 -12.80 -1.55
C GLU A 265 -28.28 -14.33 -1.34
N SER A 266 -27.08 -14.95 -1.38
CA SER A 266 -26.93 -16.39 -1.19
C SER A 266 -27.33 -16.80 0.24
N THR A 267 -28.36 -17.63 0.35
CA THR A 267 -28.84 -18.17 1.64
C THR A 267 -27.96 -19.31 2.18
N ASP A 268 -27.28 -20.01 1.30
CA ASP A 268 -26.35 -21.13 1.53
C ASP A 268 -24.87 -20.68 1.57
N ARG A 269 -24.63 -19.38 1.73
CA ARG A 269 -23.30 -18.76 1.70
C ARG A 269 -22.29 -19.44 2.62
N ALA A 270 -22.68 -19.72 3.86
CA ALA A 270 -21.79 -20.34 4.84
C ALA A 270 -21.36 -21.76 4.40
N GLU A 271 -22.31 -22.52 3.86
CA GLU A 271 -22.07 -23.88 3.37
C GLU A 271 -21.14 -23.88 2.15
N ILE A 272 -21.37 -22.96 1.20
CA ILE A 272 -20.51 -22.81 0.00
C ILE A 272 -19.09 -22.44 0.41
N LEU A 273 -18.91 -21.48 1.32
CA LEU A 273 -17.59 -21.05 1.76
C LEU A 273 -16.85 -22.15 2.53
N GLU A 274 -17.57 -22.93 3.36
CA GLU A 274 -17.00 -24.07 4.07
C GLU A 274 -16.61 -25.20 3.10
N ALA A 275 -17.45 -25.51 2.11
CA ALA A 275 -17.17 -26.50 1.07
C ALA A 275 -15.96 -26.10 0.21
N PHE A 276 -15.85 -24.81 -0.13
CA PHE A 276 -14.67 -24.26 -0.81
C PHE A 276 -13.42 -24.39 0.07
N ASP A 277 -13.50 -24.09 1.37
CA ASP A 277 -12.35 -24.23 2.28
C ASP A 277 -11.91 -25.70 2.41
N LYS A 278 -12.84 -26.63 2.43
CA LYS A 278 -12.56 -28.08 2.41
C LYS A 278 -12.03 -28.63 1.09
N GLY A 279 -12.10 -27.83 -0.01
CA GLY A 279 -11.62 -28.21 -1.33
C GLY A 279 -12.64 -29.02 -2.17
N GLU A 280 -13.92 -29.01 -1.79
CA GLU A 280 -15.00 -29.56 -2.61
C GLU A 280 -15.22 -28.77 -3.89
N TYR A 281 -14.96 -27.46 -3.82
CA TYR A 281 -14.85 -26.55 -4.95
C TYR A 281 -13.41 -26.08 -5.09
N ASN A 282 -12.91 -26.02 -6.33
CA ASN A 282 -11.60 -25.44 -6.61
C ASN A 282 -11.69 -24.01 -7.19
N VAL A 283 -12.85 -23.57 -7.63
CA VAL A 283 -13.07 -22.19 -8.09
C VAL A 283 -14.26 -21.57 -7.38
N LEU A 284 -14.07 -20.37 -6.86
CA LEU A 284 -15.12 -19.57 -6.24
C LEU A 284 -15.30 -18.26 -6.99
N CYS A 285 -16.45 -18.12 -7.67
CA CYS A 285 -16.85 -16.89 -8.33
C CYS A 285 -17.59 -15.98 -7.36
N ASN A 286 -17.32 -14.69 -7.40
CA ASN A 286 -18.06 -13.73 -6.59
C ASN A 286 -18.14 -12.33 -7.24
N SER A 287 -19.15 -11.58 -6.82
CA SER A 287 -19.35 -10.19 -7.18
C SER A 287 -19.19 -9.33 -5.94
N MET A 288 -17.97 -8.84 -5.65
CA MET A 288 -17.63 -7.90 -4.56
C MET A 288 -17.82 -8.41 -3.13
N LEU A 289 -18.40 -9.58 -2.91
CA LEU A 289 -18.70 -10.07 -1.56
C LEU A 289 -17.43 -10.39 -0.77
N LEU A 290 -16.46 -11.00 -1.43
CA LEU A 290 -15.25 -11.53 -0.80
C LEU A 290 -14.11 -10.51 -0.70
N THR A 291 -14.33 -9.25 -1.06
CA THR A 291 -13.31 -8.19 -0.96
C THR A 291 -12.97 -7.86 0.49
N GLU A 292 -13.93 -7.99 1.40
CA GLU A 292 -13.77 -7.69 2.83
C GLU A 292 -14.26 -8.86 3.69
N GLY A 293 -13.67 -9.02 4.88
CA GLY A 293 -14.18 -9.90 5.93
C GLY A 293 -14.04 -11.42 5.71
N TRP A 294 -13.77 -11.91 4.51
CA TRP A 294 -13.60 -13.33 4.25
C TRP A 294 -12.13 -13.76 4.36
N ASP A 295 -11.90 -14.98 4.87
CA ASP A 295 -10.57 -15.53 5.11
C ASP A 295 -10.49 -16.99 4.66
N CYS A 296 -9.66 -17.28 3.64
CA CYS A 296 -9.32 -18.62 3.19
C CYS A 296 -7.83 -18.64 2.77
N PRO A 297 -6.92 -18.98 3.68
CA PRO A 297 -5.47 -18.94 3.43
C PRO A 297 -4.99 -19.85 2.30
N SER A 298 -5.73 -20.92 2.03
CA SER A 298 -5.40 -21.91 1.00
C SER A 298 -5.63 -21.43 -0.44
N VAL A 299 -6.23 -20.26 -0.65
CA VAL A 299 -6.34 -19.65 -1.99
C VAL A 299 -4.95 -19.36 -2.55
N ASP A 300 -4.62 -19.97 -3.67
CA ASP A 300 -3.33 -19.86 -4.35
C ASP A 300 -3.41 -19.32 -5.78
N CYS A 301 -4.64 -18.96 -6.24
CA CYS A 301 -4.85 -18.23 -7.49
C CYS A 301 -5.93 -17.16 -7.33
N VAL A 302 -5.67 -15.97 -7.86
CA VAL A 302 -6.63 -14.86 -7.91
C VAL A 302 -6.77 -14.36 -9.33
N ILE A 303 -8.01 -14.13 -9.74
CA ILE A 303 -8.37 -13.60 -11.06
C ILE A 303 -9.28 -12.39 -10.86
N VAL A 304 -8.87 -11.24 -11.40
CA VAL A 304 -9.63 -9.99 -11.30
C VAL A 304 -10.28 -9.70 -12.67
N LEU A 305 -11.51 -10.14 -12.85
CA LEU A 305 -12.35 -9.83 -14.02
C LEU A 305 -13.24 -8.60 -13.80
N ARG A 306 -12.99 -7.90 -12.73
CA ARG A 306 -13.53 -6.58 -12.46
C ARG A 306 -12.40 -5.56 -12.43
N PRO A 307 -12.01 -5.04 -13.61
CA PRO A 307 -11.03 -3.96 -13.66
C PRO A 307 -11.50 -2.77 -12.82
N THR A 308 -10.57 -2.14 -12.14
CA THR A 308 -10.83 -1.01 -11.24
C THR A 308 -9.72 0.03 -11.34
N LYS A 309 -10.06 1.28 -11.08
CA LYS A 309 -9.13 2.41 -10.93
C LYS A 309 -8.71 2.60 -9.47
N VAL A 310 -9.40 1.93 -8.55
CA VAL A 310 -9.22 2.08 -7.11
C VAL A 310 -8.19 1.07 -6.63
N ARG A 311 -6.95 1.53 -6.37
CA ARG A 311 -5.82 0.69 -5.93
C ARG A 311 -6.14 -0.09 -4.65
N GLY A 312 -6.78 0.56 -3.67
CA GLY A 312 -7.17 -0.09 -2.42
C GLY A 312 -8.05 -1.31 -2.66
N LEU A 313 -9.04 -1.20 -3.56
CA LEU A 313 -9.91 -2.32 -3.92
C LEU A 313 -9.14 -3.43 -4.63
N TYR A 314 -8.24 -3.08 -5.56
CA TYR A 314 -7.40 -4.06 -6.24
C TYR A 314 -6.50 -4.82 -5.25
N CYS A 315 -5.85 -4.11 -4.34
CA CYS A 315 -5.02 -4.71 -3.28
C CYS A 315 -5.84 -5.59 -2.32
N GLN A 316 -7.09 -5.23 -2.02
CA GLN A 316 -7.98 -6.07 -1.21
C GLN A 316 -8.34 -7.37 -1.92
N MET A 317 -8.68 -7.31 -3.22
CA MET A 317 -9.01 -8.51 -4.02
C MET A 317 -7.82 -9.45 -4.11
N VAL A 318 -6.65 -8.97 -4.52
CA VAL A 318 -5.44 -9.80 -4.65
C VAL A 318 -4.94 -10.27 -3.29
N GLY A 319 -5.04 -9.42 -2.27
CA GLY A 319 -4.66 -9.74 -0.90
C GLY A 319 -5.41 -10.92 -0.26
N ARG A 320 -6.53 -11.38 -0.86
CA ARG A 320 -7.18 -12.62 -0.41
C ARG A 320 -6.32 -13.85 -0.63
N GLY A 321 -5.48 -13.83 -1.66
CA GLY A 321 -4.58 -14.92 -2.01
C GLY A 321 -3.16 -14.77 -1.45
N THR A 322 -2.80 -13.70 -0.76
CA THR A 322 -1.41 -13.53 -0.28
C THR A 322 -1.10 -14.23 1.04
N ARG A 323 -2.11 -14.78 1.74
CA ARG A 323 -1.88 -15.43 3.03
C ARG A 323 -1.08 -16.71 2.90
N LEU A 324 -0.29 -16.99 3.93
CA LEU A 324 0.47 -18.22 4.03
C LEU A 324 -0.45 -19.38 4.40
N CYS A 325 -0.22 -20.53 3.78
CA CYS A 325 -0.86 -21.80 4.09
C CYS A 325 0.13 -22.94 3.87
N GLU A 326 0.01 -24.01 4.62
CA GLU A 326 0.83 -25.21 4.42
C GLU A 326 0.61 -25.78 3.01
N GLY A 327 1.71 -26.10 2.32
CA GLY A 327 1.68 -26.59 0.94
C GLY A 327 1.57 -25.50 -0.14
N LYS A 328 1.31 -24.24 0.23
CA LYS A 328 1.26 -23.11 -0.70
C LYS A 328 2.62 -22.43 -0.80
N THR A 329 3.18 -22.38 -1.99
CA THR A 329 4.49 -21.75 -2.26
C THR A 329 4.38 -20.30 -2.73
N GLU A 330 3.30 -19.97 -3.45
CA GLU A 330 3.11 -18.69 -4.10
C GLU A 330 1.61 -18.40 -4.33
N LEU A 331 1.30 -17.14 -4.58
CA LEU A 331 0.03 -16.73 -5.17
C LEU A 331 0.22 -16.55 -6.69
N LEU A 332 -0.61 -17.19 -7.48
CA LEU A 332 -0.72 -16.92 -8.91
C LEU A 332 -1.77 -15.84 -9.15
N LEU A 333 -1.38 -14.76 -9.82
CA LEU A 333 -2.27 -13.69 -10.27
C LEU A 333 -2.39 -13.75 -11.78
N LEU A 334 -3.58 -14.07 -12.31
CA LEU A 334 -3.84 -13.98 -13.74
C LEU A 334 -4.32 -12.57 -14.07
N ASP A 335 -3.52 -11.85 -14.84
CA ASP A 335 -3.82 -10.52 -15.35
C ASP A 335 -4.15 -10.56 -16.85
N PHE A 336 -5.22 -9.91 -17.25
CA PHE A 336 -5.63 -9.83 -18.65
C PHE A 336 -5.23 -8.50 -19.26
N LEU A 337 -4.87 -8.48 -20.55
CA LEU A 337 -4.54 -7.27 -21.27
C LEU A 337 -5.82 -6.49 -21.59
N TRP A 338 -6.23 -5.64 -20.65
CA TRP A 338 -7.36 -4.74 -20.84
C TRP A 338 -6.97 -3.60 -21.77
N HIS A 339 -7.68 -3.47 -22.88
CA HIS A 339 -7.52 -2.35 -23.80
C HIS A 339 -8.40 -1.19 -23.33
N THR A 340 -7.77 -0.08 -22.97
CA THR A 340 -8.45 1.16 -22.54
C THR A 340 -7.69 2.35 -23.09
N GLU A 341 -8.40 3.37 -23.54
CA GLU A 341 -7.80 4.66 -23.93
C GLU A 341 -7.29 5.46 -22.71
N ARG A 342 -7.65 5.01 -21.50
CA ARG A 342 -7.33 5.66 -20.22
C ARG A 342 -6.35 4.80 -19.44
N HIS A 343 -5.15 5.34 -19.19
CA HIS A 343 -4.05 4.68 -18.44
C HIS A 343 -4.27 4.52 -16.93
N GLU A 344 -5.51 4.65 -16.43
CA GLU A 344 -5.83 4.69 -15.00
C GLU A 344 -6.24 3.34 -14.40
N LEU A 345 -5.94 2.24 -15.07
CA LEU A 345 -6.34 0.90 -14.63
C LEU A 345 -5.31 0.29 -13.68
N CYS A 346 -5.75 -0.23 -12.53
CA CYS A 346 -4.88 -0.99 -11.63
C CYS A 346 -4.44 -2.32 -12.27
N ARG A 347 -3.15 -2.61 -12.19
CA ARG A 347 -2.46 -3.77 -12.74
C ARG A 347 -1.56 -4.40 -11.68
N PRO A 348 -0.96 -5.57 -11.92
CA PRO A 348 -0.05 -6.20 -10.97
C PRO A 348 1.05 -5.27 -10.44
N ALA A 349 1.58 -4.38 -11.25
CA ALA A 349 2.55 -3.37 -10.85
C ALA A 349 2.07 -2.48 -9.70
N HIS A 350 0.78 -2.13 -9.68
CA HIS A 350 0.21 -1.27 -8.63
C HIS A 350 0.08 -1.95 -7.25
N LEU A 351 0.36 -3.25 -7.15
CA LEU A 351 0.43 -3.94 -5.86
C LEU A 351 1.66 -3.49 -5.05
N ILE A 352 2.79 -3.28 -5.73
CA ILE A 352 4.09 -3.08 -5.08
C ILE A 352 4.74 -1.74 -5.45
N CYS A 353 4.58 -1.24 -6.67
CA CYS A 353 5.18 0.03 -7.08
C CYS A 353 4.52 1.21 -6.38
N GLN A 354 5.34 2.07 -5.80
CA GLN A 354 4.92 3.36 -5.25
C GLN A 354 5.05 4.50 -6.28
N ASN A 355 5.90 4.32 -7.29
CA ASN A 355 6.17 5.28 -8.34
C ASN A 355 5.42 4.90 -9.62
N GLU A 356 4.66 5.85 -10.19
CA GLU A 356 3.85 5.62 -11.39
C GLU A 356 4.70 5.25 -12.62
N GLU A 357 5.86 5.90 -12.81
CA GLU A 357 6.75 5.60 -13.92
C GLU A 357 7.31 4.16 -13.85
N VAL A 358 7.62 3.69 -12.62
CA VAL A 358 8.04 2.30 -12.39
C VAL A 358 6.87 1.34 -12.65
N ALA A 359 5.66 1.70 -12.21
CA ALA A 359 4.48 0.88 -12.44
C ALA A 359 4.14 0.76 -13.94
N GLU A 360 4.24 1.86 -14.68
CA GLU A 360 4.06 1.86 -16.15
C GLU A 360 5.12 0.98 -16.83
N LYS A 361 6.40 1.16 -16.46
CA LYS A 361 7.50 0.38 -17.01
C LYS A 361 7.39 -1.12 -16.68
N MET A 362 7.06 -1.45 -15.45
CA MET A 362 6.80 -2.84 -15.04
C MET A 362 5.62 -3.44 -15.82
N THR A 363 4.53 -2.69 -16.00
CA THR A 363 3.38 -3.14 -16.77
C THR A 363 3.76 -3.43 -18.23
N GLU A 364 4.59 -2.57 -18.83
CA GLU A 364 5.12 -2.77 -20.18
C GLU A 364 6.00 -4.04 -20.27
N ASN A 365 6.90 -4.23 -19.31
CA ASN A 365 7.76 -5.40 -19.24
C ASN A 365 6.95 -6.70 -19.09
N LEU A 366 5.96 -6.73 -18.17
CA LEU A 366 5.06 -7.88 -18.00
C LEU A 366 4.24 -8.19 -19.26
N ALA A 367 3.81 -7.17 -20.02
CA ALA A 367 3.09 -7.36 -21.26
C ALA A 367 3.99 -7.96 -22.36
N ASN A 368 5.29 -7.64 -22.36
CA ASN A 368 6.26 -8.22 -23.30
C ASN A 368 6.57 -9.69 -22.97
N GLU A 369 6.42 -10.11 -21.71
CA GLU A 369 6.60 -11.48 -21.23
C GLU A 369 5.25 -12.23 -21.10
N ALA A 370 4.24 -11.84 -21.87
CA ALA A 370 2.91 -12.43 -21.81
C ALA A 370 2.92 -13.97 -21.92
N GLY A 371 2.18 -14.64 -21.06
CA GLY A 371 2.09 -16.10 -20.98
C GLY A 371 3.15 -16.74 -20.08
N CYS A 372 4.14 -15.99 -19.58
CA CYS A 372 5.13 -16.47 -18.62
C CYS A 372 4.74 -16.04 -17.20
N ALA A 373 5.05 -16.89 -16.21
CA ALA A 373 4.91 -16.53 -14.81
C ALA A 373 6.12 -15.69 -14.37
N VAL A 374 5.88 -14.46 -13.97
CA VAL A 374 6.92 -13.51 -13.56
C VAL A 374 6.72 -13.17 -12.08
N ASP A 375 7.79 -13.20 -11.30
CA ASP A 375 7.77 -12.72 -9.93
C ASP A 375 7.66 -11.20 -9.91
N ILE A 376 6.68 -10.67 -9.16
CA ILE A 376 6.41 -9.22 -9.18
C ILE A 376 7.49 -8.39 -8.47
N GLU A 377 8.22 -8.96 -7.50
CA GLU A 377 9.32 -8.26 -6.84
C GLU A 377 10.54 -8.15 -7.76
N GLU A 378 10.85 -9.22 -8.52
CA GLU A 378 11.91 -9.18 -9.53
C GLU A 378 11.54 -8.22 -10.69
N ALA A 379 10.28 -8.23 -11.13
CA ALA A 379 9.79 -7.34 -12.17
C ALA A 379 9.84 -5.86 -11.76
N GLU A 380 9.49 -5.55 -10.51
CA GLU A 380 9.58 -4.19 -9.96
C GLU A 380 11.03 -3.72 -9.88
N LYS A 381 11.93 -4.57 -9.40
CA LYS A 381 13.36 -4.26 -9.35
C LYS A 381 13.92 -3.95 -10.73
N GLN A 382 13.62 -4.77 -11.72
CA GLN A 382 14.05 -4.55 -13.10
C GLN A 382 13.48 -3.25 -13.68
N ALA A 383 12.18 -2.99 -13.46
CA ALA A 383 11.54 -1.76 -13.90
C ALA A 383 12.12 -0.51 -13.23
N SER A 384 12.45 -0.59 -11.94
CA SER A 384 13.14 0.47 -11.20
C SER A 384 14.52 0.77 -11.80
N GLU A 385 15.32 -0.26 -12.09
CA GLU A 385 16.64 -0.11 -12.74
C GLU A 385 16.49 0.53 -14.13
N ASP A 386 15.50 0.12 -14.93
CA ASP A 386 15.22 0.68 -16.25
C ASP A 386 14.84 2.17 -16.18
N VAL A 387 13.97 2.55 -15.23
CA VAL A 387 13.53 3.95 -15.03
C VAL A 387 14.70 4.81 -14.56
N VAL A 388 15.53 4.32 -13.63
CA VAL A 388 16.73 5.02 -13.16
C VAL A 388 17.68 5.27 -14.33
N ALA A 389 17.95 4.27 -15.16
CA ALA A 389 18.82 4.42 -16.34
C ALA A 389 18.29 5.47 -17.32
N GLN A 390 16.97 5.48 -17.61
CA GLN A 390 16.33 6.48 -18.47
C GLN A 390 16.41 7.90 -17.88
N ARG A 391 16.22 8.03 -16.55
CA ARG A 391 16.35 9.32 -15.85
C ARG A 391 17.77 9.83 -15.85
N GLU A 392 18.77 8.97 -15.59
CA GLU A 392 20.17 9.33 -15.64
C GLU A 392 20.56 9.90 -17.01
N GLU A 393 20.10 9.29 -18.10
CA GLU A 393 20.33 9.78 -19.46
C GLU A 393 19.66 11.14 -19.70
N SER A 394 18.38 11.30 -19.32
CA SER A 394 17.65 12.56 -19.47
C SER A 394 18.28 13.70 -18.68
N LEU A 395 18.73 13.44 -17.46
CA LEU A 395 19.28 14.44 -16.54
C LEU A 395 20.76 14.72 -16.80
N ALA A 396 21.52 13.77 -17.35
CA ALA A 396 22.85 14.07 -17.87
C ALA A 396 22.79 15.16 -18.97
N LYS A 397 21.68 15.17 -19.72
CA LYS A 397 21.39 16.20 -20.73
C LYS A 397 21.03 17.54 -20.08
N GLN A 398 20.17 17.55 -19.04
CA GLN A 398 19.79 18.75 -18.30
C GLN A 398 20.95 19.33 -17.49
N LEU A 399 21.74 18.49 -16.81
CA LEU A 399 22.94 18.93 -16.07
C LEU A 399 24.03 19.52 -16.96
N LYS A 400 24.14 19.13 -18.23
CA LYS A 400 24.99 19.83 -19.21
C LYS A 400 24.55 21.27 -19.43
N GLU A 401 23.27 21.54 -19.43
CA GLU A 401 22.70 22.89 -19.59
C GLU A 401 22.80 23.71 -18.29
N MET A 402 22.73 23.08 -17.11
CA MET A 402 22.85 23.72 -15.78
C MET A 402 24.29 24.01 -15.34
N LYS A 403 25.32 23.44 -15.99
CA LYS A 403 26.76 23.66 -15.67
C LYS A 403 27.26 25.12 -15.71
N THR A 404 26.42 26.06 -16.14
CA THR A 404 26.72 27.48 -16.14
C THR A 404 26.45 28.19 -14.81
N ARG A 405 25.77 27.58 -13.84
CA ARG A 405 25.48 28.19 -12.53
C ARG A 405 26.48 27.71 -11.47
N LYS A 406 27.36 28.61 -11.03
CA LYS A 406 28.31 28.38 -9.92
C LYS A 406 27.58 28.29 -8.58
N ARG A 407 26.93 27.17 -8.26
CA ARG A 407 26.36 26.92 -6.92
C ARG A 407 27.38 26.25 -6.02
N LYS A 408 27.49 26.69 -4.76
CA LYS A 408 28.37 26.08 -3.74
C LYS A 408 27.78 24.81 -3.11
N LEU A 409 26.49 24.62 -3.26
CA LEU A 409 25.71 23.51 -2.67
C LEU A 409 25.32 22.49 -3.74
N VAL A 410 24.95 21.30 -3.32
CA VAL A 410 24.45 20.25 -4.21
C VAL A 410 23.00 20.54 -4.51
N ASP A 411 22.63 20.48 -5.78
CA ASP A 411 21.24 20.54 -6.20
C ASP A 411 20.47 19.34 -5.62
N PRO A 412 19.26 19.53 -5.05
CA PRO A 412 18.46 18.43 -4.50
C PRO A 412 18.24 17.31 -5.50
N LEU A 413 17.93 17.63 -6.74
CA LEU A 413 17.69 16.66 -7.80
C LEU A 413 18.94 15.85 -8.13
N GLN A 414 20.12 16.51 -8.25
CA GLN A 414 21.39 15.81 -8.42
C GLN A 414 21.68 14.87 -7.26
N TYR A 415 21.35 15.27 -6.02
CA TYR A 415 21.53 14.43 -4.85
C TYR A 415 20.62 13.21 -4.88
N GLU A 416 19.33 13.40 -5.20
CA GLU A 416 18.34 12.33 -5.32
C GLU A 416 18.79 11.25 -6.31
N MET A 417 19.35 11.67 -7.45
CA MET A 417 19.88 10.76 -8.47
C MET A 417 21.10 9.99 -7.99
N SER A 418 22.07 10.71 -7.44
CA SER A 418 23.34 10.10 -7.01
C SER A 418 23.16 9.03 -5.95
N ILE A 419 22.11 9.12 -5.15
CA ILE A 419 21.76 8.15 -4.13
C ILE A 419 20.69 7.15 -4.59
N GLN A 420 20.23 7.25 -5.84
CA GLN A 420 19.20 6.39 -6.43
C GLN A 420 17.91 6.35 -5.57
N ALA A 421 17.46 7.50 -5.07
CA ALA A 421 16.30 7.60 -4.18
C ALA A 421 15.05 8.01 -4.97
N GLU A 422 14.34 7.06 -5.52
CA GLU A 422 13.11 7.28 -6.30
C GLU A 422 11.98 7.89 -5.47
N ASP A 423 11.88 7.54 -4.20
CA ASP A 423 10.93 8.08 -3.24
C ASP A 423 11.06 9.59 -3.04
N LEU A 424 12.25 10.14 -3.20
CA LEU A 424 12.49 11.59 -3.13
C LEU A 424 12.01 12.32 -4.39
N SER A 425 12.31 11.75 -5.57
CA SER A 425 11.96 12.38 -6.86
C SER A 425 10.46 12.33 -7.14
N SER A 426 9.78 11.29 -6.67
CA SER A 426 8.35 11.08 -6.84
C SER A 426 7.51 11.51 -5.64
N TYR A 427 8.13 12.16 -4.64
CA TYR A 427 7.44 12.57 -3.43
C TYR A 427 6.28 13.53 -3.69
N VAL A 428 5.10 13.16 -3.20
CA VAL A 428 3.90 14.00 -3.21
C VAL A 428 3.42 14.18 -1.77
N PRO A 429 3.33 15.42 -1.27
CA PRO A 429 2.86 15.67 0.08
C PRO A 429 1.39 15.23 0.25
N ALA A 430 1.08 14.52 1.33
CA ALA A 430 -0.25 14.02 1.66
C ALA A 430 -0.88 14.76 2.84
N PHE A 431 -0.10 15.11 3.85
CA PHE A 431 -0.58 15.78 5.05
C PHE A 431 -0.45 17.31 4.96
N GLY A 432 -1.33 18.04 5.67
CA GLY A 432 -1.35 19.51 5.61
C GLY A 432 -0.01 20.17 5.96
N TRP A 433 0.72 19.63 6.94
CA TRP A 433 2.05 20.13 7.30
C TRP A 433 3.11 19.85 6.23
N GLU A 434 2.96 18.79 5.46
CA GLU A 434 3.88 18.44 4.36
C GLU A 434 3.72 19.39 3.18
N CYS A 435 2.48 19.83 2.92
CA CYS A 435 2.17 20.80 1.86
C CYS A 435 2.68 22.21 2.18
N ALA A 436 2.96 22.50 3.46
CA ALA A 436 3.49 23.81 3.85
C ALA A 436 4.90 24.02 3.27
N PRO A 437 5.33 25.27 3.02
CA PRO A 437 6.70 25.57 2.61
C PRO A 437 7.72 25.02 3.62
N ALA A 438 8.89 24.59 3.13
CA ALA A 438 9.98 24.17 4.01
C ALA A 438 10.35 25.27 5.00
N THR A 439 10.40 24.92 6.28
CA THR A 439 10.68 25.86 7.37
C THR A 439 12.11 26.37 7.32
N ASP A 440 12.37 27.57 7.87
CA ASP A 440 13.72 28.15 7.92
C ASP A 440 14.72 27.23 8.65
N LYS A 441 14.26 26.48 9.67
CA LYS A 441 15.08 25.47 10.36
C LYS A 441 15.45 24.29 9.46
N GLN A 442 14.51 23.81 8.65
CA GLN A 442 14.77 22.74 7.68
C GLN A 442 15.75 23.24 6.60
N LYS A 443 15.51 24.44 6.04
CA LYS A 443 16.38 25.05 5.02
C LYS A 443 17.80 25.24 5.55
N ALA A 444 17.96 25.80 6.76
CA ALA A 444 19.28 25.98 7.38
C ALA A 444 20.00 24.63 7.65
N LYS A 445 19.25 23.59 8.05
CA LYS A 445 19.82 22.25 8.27
C LYS A 445 20.27 21.61 6.96
N LEU A 446 19.48 21.73 5.90
CA LEU A 446 19.82 21.25 4.54
C LEU A 446 21.08 21.94 4.00
N GLU A 447 21.14 23.27 4.09
CA GLU A 447 22.29 24.05 3.66
C GLU A 447 23.57 23.66 4.41
N LYS A 448 23.50 23.51 5.74
CA LYS A 448 24.61 23.02 6.57
C LYS A 448 25.10 21.63 6.13
N LEU A 449 24.19 20.77 5.72
CA LEU A 449 24.50 19.42 5.23
C LEU A 449 24.97 19.40 3.77
N GLY A 450 24.91 20.53 3.07
CA GLY A 450 25.44 20.70 1.72
C GLY A 450 24.39 20.57 0.60
N ILE A 451 23.11 20.56 0.91
CA ILE A 451 22.00 20.56 -0.06
C ILE A 451 21.48 22.01 -0.26
N PHE A 452 21.19 22.38 -1.50
CA PHE A 452 20.61 23.67 -1.83
C PHE A 452 19.12 23.71 -1.45
N PRO A 453 18.69 24.57 -0.52
CA PRO A 453 17.35 24.46 0.06
C PRO A 453 16.25 25.14 -0.75
N ASP A 454 16.57 26.07 -1.65
CA ASP A 454 15.56 26.92 -2.33
C ASP A 454 14.77 26.16 -3.40
N ASP A 455 15.30 25.04 -3.90
CA ASP A 455 14.65 24.17 -4.88
C ASP A 455 13.80 23.08 -4.20
N ILE A 456 13.54 23.19 -2.88
CA ILE A 456 12.70 22.26 -2.12
C ILE A 456 11.40 22.96 -1.73
N ASP A 457 10.32 22.59 -2.43
CA ASP A 457 9.05 23.32 -2.40
C ASP A 457 8.28 23.20 -1.08
N ASN A 458 8.40 22.06 -0.38
CA ASN A 458 7.53 21.76 0.76
C ASN A 458 8.27 21.12 1.95
N ALA A 459 7.64 21.24 3.14
CA ALA A 459 8.20 20.77 4.40
C ALA A 459 8.33 19.22 4.47
N GLY A 460 7.44 18.50 3.80
CA GLY A 460 7.48 17.04 3.75
C GLY A 460 8.71 16.54 2.99
N LYS A 461 8.95 17.05 1.78
CA LYS A 461 10.16 16.71 0.98
C LYS A 461 11.43 17.11 1.73
N ALA A 462 11.44 18.30 2.38
CA ALA A 462 12.55 18.74 3.20
C ALA A 462 12.86 17.76 4.36
N LYS A 463 11.83 17.29 5.05
CA LYS A 463 11.96 16.29 6.13
C LYS A 463 12.52 14.98 5.57
N LEU A 464 11.96 14.47 4.49
CA LEU A 464 12.36 13.20 3.89
C LEU A 464 13.84 13.20 3.47
N ILE A 465 14.31 14.30 2.85
CA ILE A 465 15.74 14.47 2.51
C ILE A 465 16.60 14.50 3.78
N LEU A 466 16.18 15.19 4.84
CA LEU A 466 16.91 15.26 6.10
C LEU A 466 17.03 13.89 6.78
N ASP A 467 15.95 13.13 6.83
CA ASP A 467 15.92 11.78 7.38
C ASP A 467 16.80 10.82 6.57
N ARG A 468 16.79 10.96 5.24
CA ARG A 468 17.68 10.18 4.37
C ARG A 468 19.15 10.52 4.60
N LEU A 469 19.49 11.80 4.74
CA LEU A 469 20.85 12.24 5.06
C LEU A 469 21.36 11.66 6.39
N GLU A 470 20.48 11.61 7.39
CA GLU A 470 20.82 11.05 8.70
C GLU A 470 21.02 9.53 8.64
N LYS A 471 20.09 8.79 7.99
CA LYS A 471 20.24 7.34 7.76
C LYS A 471 21.53 7.01 7.03
N ARG A 472 21.85 7.72 5.96
CA ARG A 472 23.07 7.52 5.17
C ARG A 472 24.34 7.83 5.97
N ARG A 473 24.32 8.89 6.79
CA ARG A 473 25.41 9.21 7.69
C ARG A 473 25.66 8.07 8.70
N ASN A 474 24.60 7.53 9.29
CA ASN A 474 24.69 6.42 10.25
C ASN A 474 25.18 5.13 9.57
N ALA A 475 24.88 4.95 8.30
CA ALA A 475 25.37 3.83 7.49
C ALA A 475 26.81 4.04 6.94
N GLY A 476 27.46 5.15 7.26
CA GLY A 476 28.83 5.43 6.80
C GLY A 476 28.96 5.66 5.29
N LEU A 477 27.89 6.12 4.63
CA LEU A 477 27.88 6.41 3.19
C LEU A 477 28.33 7.84 2.89
N THR A 478 28.58 8.11 1.60
CA THR A 478 29.04 9.41 1.09
C THR A 478 28.11 10.57 1.48
N THR A 479 28.75 11.69 1.79
CA THR A 479 28.07 12.97 2.06
C THR A 479 27.77 13.72 0.76
N PRO A 480 26.76 14.65 0.75
CA PRO A 480 26.47 15.47 -0.42
C PRO A 480 27.70 16.19 -0.99
N LYS A 481 28.58 16.69 -0.13
CA LYS A 481 29.81 17.38 -0.55
C LYS A 481 30.80 16.46 -1.27
N GLN A 482 30.95 15.23 -0.80
CA GLN A 482 31.79 14.22 -1.45
C GLN A 482 31.19 13.80 -2.80
N ILE A 483 29.89 13.55 -2.85
CA ILE A 483 29.15 13.24 -4.08
C ILE A 483 29.42 14.34 -5.12
N ARG A 484 29.11 15.58 -4.80
CA ARG A 484 29.33 16.71 -5.71
C ARG A 484 30.76 16.79 -6.23
N LEU A 485 31.75 16.66 -5.35
CA LEU A 485 33.14 16.79 -5.73
C LEU A 485 33.56 15.68 -6.70
N LEU A 486 33.24 14.43 -6.38
CA LEU A 486 33.65 13.29 -7.20
C LEU A 486 32.89 13.25 -8.54
N GLU A 487 31.59 13.51 -8.54
CA GLU A 487 30.82 13.61 -9.78
C GLU A 487 31.28 14.76 -10.66
N SER A 488 31.71 15.89 -10.08
CA SER A 488 32.32 16.99 -10.85
C SER A 488 33.62 16.58 -11.54
N LYS A 489 34.25 15.46 -11.11
CA LYS A 489 35.43 14.86 -11.70
C LYS A 489 35.11 13.74 -12.68
N GLY A 490 33.82 13.45 -12.90
CA GLY A 490 33.32 12.45 -13.84
C GLY A 490 33.10 11.07 -13.25
N PHE A 491 33.20 10.88 -11.92
CA PHE A 491 32.84 9.63 -11.28
C PHE A 491 31.32 9.44 -11.29
N GLU A 492 30.89 8.22 -11.52
CA GLU A 492 29.49 7.81 -11.54
C GLU A 492 29.12 7.01 -10.28
N HIS A 493 27.84 6.96 -9.93
CA HIS A 493 27.29 6.18 -8.80
C HIS A 493 27.97 6.43 -7.43
N VAL A 494 28.49 7.64 -7.23
CA VAL A 494 29.21 8.02 -5.99
C VAL A 494 28.33 7.88 -4.75
N GLY A 495 27.04 7.99 -4.91
CA GLY A 495 26.06 7.80 -3.83
C GLY A 495 26.15 6.44 -3.15
N SER A 496 26.55 5.38 -3.83
CA SER A 496 26.69 4.04 -3.27
C SER A 496 28.00 3.80 -2.49
N TRP A 497 28.97 4.73 -2.57
CA TRP A 497 30.29 4.54 -1.95
C TRP A 497 30.24 4.75 -0.43
N SER A 498 31.21 4.10 0.27
CA SER A 498 31.44 4.42 1.67
C SER A 498 32.10 5.80 1.82
N PHE A 499 31.87 6.45 2.97
CA PHE A 499 32.49 7.72 3.33
C PHE A 499 34.04 7.65 3.22
N ASP A 500 34.62 6.55 3.68
CA ASP A 500 36.07 6.36 3.70
C ASP A 500 36.64 6.14 2.30
N SER A 501 35.97 5.38 1.45
CA SER A 501 36.36 5.19 0.05
C SER A 501 36.34 6.50 -0.74
N ALA A 502 35.29 7.29 -0.56
CA ALA A 502 35.20 8.60 -1.15
C ALA A 502 36.29 9.57 -0.63
N SER A 503 36.56 9.52 0.68
CA SER A 503 37.59 10.37 1.29
C SER A 503 39.00 10.00 0.76
N ARG A 504 39.29 8.71 0.62
CA ARG A 504 40.57 8.22 0.03
C ARG A 504 40.70 8.68 -1.42
N MET A 505 39.67 8.58 -2.22
CA MET A 505 39.70 9.05 -3.61
C MET A 505 39.90 10.57 -3.69
N ILE A 506 39.20 11.34 -2.87
CA ILE A 506 39.36 12.81 -2.81
C ILE A 506 40.81 13.17 -2.43
N ALA A 507 41.42 12.46 -1.48
CA ALA A 507 42.84 12.65 -1.11
C ALA A 507 43.79 12.35 -2.27
N ARG A 508 43.54 11.27 -3.04
CA ARG A 508 44.33 10.95 -4.25
C ARG A 508 44.20 12.05 -5.31
N ILE A 509 43.00 12.51 -5.57
CA ILE A 509 42.73 13.62 -6.53
C ILE A 509 43.42 14.90 -6.06
N SER A 510 43.35 15.23 -4.78
CA SER A 510 44.01 16.39 -4.20
C SER A 510 45.52 16.31 -4.34
N ALA A 511 46.12 15.16 -4.01
CA ALA A 511 47.54 14.91 -4.17
C ALA A 511 48.03 14.98 -5.63
N ASN A 512 47.12 14.70 -6.59
CA ASN A 512 47.38 14.82 -8.03
C ASN A 512 46.99 16.19 -8.62
N GLY A 513 47.06 17.24 -7.82
CA GLY A 513 46.74 18.63 -8.25
C GLY A 513 45.32 18.84 -8.70
N TRP A 514 44.35 18.19 -8.03
CA TRP A 514 42.91 18.23 -8.32
C TRP A 514 42.54 17.66 -9.69
N ARG A 515 43.37 16.80 -10.26
CA ARG A 515 43.11 16.03 -11.48
C ARG A 515 42.92 14.57 -11.13
N VAL A 516 42.03 13.90 -11.87
CA VAL A 516 41.90 12.44 -11.74
C VAL A 516 43.21 11.78 -12.12
N PRO A 517 43.73 10.82 -11.33
CA PRO A 517 44.92 10.06 -11.68
C PRO A 517 44.76 9.34 -13.03
N ARG A 518 45.84 9.27 -13.81
CA ARG A 518 45.78 8.70 -15.18
C ARG A 518 45.45 7.22 -15.24
N ASP A 519 45.68 6.52 -14.13
CA ASP A 519 45.38 5.11 -13.93
C ASP A 519 43.90 4.81 -13.58
N ILE A 520 43.08 5.84 -13.49
CA ILE A 520 41.67 5.72 -13.09
C ILE A 520 40.77 6.25 -14.20
N ASP A 521 39.86 5.42 -14.70
CA ASP A 521 38.73 5.87 -15.48
C ASP A 521 37.56 6.18 -14.52
N PRO A 522 37.14 7.45 -14.39
CA PRO A 522 36.10 7.85 -13.45
C PRO A 522 34.74 7.20 -13.69
N LYS A 523 34.43 6.83 -14.95
CA LYS A 523 33.13 6.27 -15.33
C LYS A 523 32.97 4.81 -14.93
N THR A 524 34.08 4.06 -14.92
CA THR A 524 34.05 2.62 -14.65
C THR A 524 34.64 2.28 -13.27
N TYR A 525 35.11 3.30 -12.54
CA TYR A 525 35.75 3.08 -11.25
C TYR A 525 34.74 2.71 -10.17
N THR A 526 34.94 1.52 -9.58
CA THR A 526 34.23 1.06 -8.39
C THR A 526 35.22 0.96 -7.23
N PRO A 527 34.97 1.61 -6.09
CA PRO A 527 35.87 1.50 -4.95
C PRO A 527 35.86 0.08 -4.38
N GLU A 528 37.03 -0.46 -4.07
CA GLU A 528 37.12 -1.66 -3.26
C GLU A 528 36.63 -1.35 -1.83
N ASN A 529 35.75 -2.19 -1.30
CA ASN A 529 35.16 -2.03 0.03
C ASN A 529 36.18 -2.19 1.15
#